data_60299534fc1789a982c6a08580a16cc9
#
_entry.id   60299534fc1789a982c6a08580a16cc9
#
_cell.length_a   1.000
_cell.length_b   1.000
_cell.length_c   1.000
_cell.angle_alpha   90.00
_cell.angle_beta   90.00
_cell.angle_gamma   90.00
#
_symmetry.space_group_name_H-M   'P 1'
#
loop_
_entity.id
_entity.type
_entity.pdbx_description
1 polymer ?
#
loop_
_entity_poly.entity_id
_entity_poly.type
_entity_poly.pdbx_seq_one_letter_code
_entity_poly.pdbx_strand_id
1 'polypeptide(L)'
;PRIDAIGDLKCYADARDLPVAPDLGLVLVGANRVIDAVRQLADRGTKAAIILASGFGETGEEGRARQAELMTAAGDMRILGPNTIGLVNLTDGIMLSASGAMEMAEFNSGNIALISQSGGILGSLLSRAAGRGIGFSKLVATGNEADLDVADFLNAAVDDDATDVVALYLETIRNTDSFRQAARRVLAAGKPVVVYKVGRSESGAKAAVSHTGALAGADEVYDAFFNQLGIIRAGTFNDLLDIPAALATGRRMQGNRIAIVTSTGGAATIIADNAGLCGLEMPAPDPDTAAQLRALDLPDVVLDQNPIDV
;
A
#
# COMPACT_ATOMS: atom_id res chain seq x y z
N PRO A 1 -4.50 35.73 -4.52
CA PRO A 1 -4.97 35.17 -3.26
C PRO A 1 -5.85 36.20 -2.53
N ARG A 2 -6.68 35.72 -1.57
CA ARG A 2 -7.48 36.60 -0.69
C ARG A 2 -6.65 37.12 0.51
N ILE A 3 -5.49 36.56 0.70
CA ILE A 3 -4.53 36.86 1.77
C ILE A 3 -3.13 37.02 1.19
N ASP A 4 -2.34 37.92 1.78
CA ASP A 4 -0.99 38.21 1.29
C ASP A 4 0.07 37.31 1.91
N ALA A 5 -0.21 36.73 3.06
CA ALA A 5 0.71 35.82 3.78
C ALA A 5 -0.03 34.81 4.66
N ILE A 6 0.60 33.67 4.93
CA ILE A 6 0.21 32.66 5.93
C ILE A 6 1.42 32.48 6.87
N GLY A 7 1.27 32.96 8.12
CA GLY A 7 2.45 33.09 8.99
C GLY A 7 3.48 34.00 8.34
N ASP A 8 4.71 33.55 8.27
CA ASP A 8 5.83 34.28 7.62
C ASP A 8 5.95 34.01 6.12
N LEU A 9 5.08 33.16 5.55
CA LEU A 9 5.12 32.76 4.14
C LEU A 9 4.28 33.71 3.29
N LYS A 10 4.91 34.38 2.33
CA LYS A 10 4.24 35.23 1.35
C LYS A 10 3.36 34.38 0.41
N CYS A 11 2.14 34.82 0.17
CA CYS A 11 1.23 34.23 -0.81
C CYS A 11 1.37 34.92 -2.16
N TYR A 12 1.40 34.12 -3.24
CA TYR A 12 1.45 34.60 -4.62
C TYR A 12 0.12 34.31 -5.33
N ALA A 13 -0.30 35.22 -6.18
CA ALA A 13 -1.54 35.06 -6.93
C ALA A 13 -1.40 34.03 -8.05
N ASP A 14 -0.21 33.86 -8.59
CA ASP A 14 0.14 32.99 -9.68
C ASP A 14 1.44 32.25 -9.33
N ALA A 15 1.51 30.96 -9.62
CA ALA A 15 2.69 30.17 -9.32
C ALA A 15 3.91 30.61 -10.15
N ARG A 16 3.72 31.27 -11.28
CA ARG A 16 4.78 31.86 -12.10
C ARG A 16 5.55 32.96 -11.39
N ASP A 17 4.89 33.65 -10.43
CA ASP A 17 5.48 34.74 -9.64
C ASP A 17 6.34 34.25 -8.46
N LEU A 18 6.40 32.93 -8.22
CA LEU A 18 7.24 32.38 -7.16
C LEU A 18 8.72 32.71 -7.40
N PRO A 19 9.48 33.08 -6.36
CA PRO A 19 10.89 33.49 -6.49
C PRO A 19 11.78 32.34 -7.00
N VAL A 20 11.43 31.08 -6.68
CA VAL A 20 12.09 29.86 -7.14
C VAL A 20 11.06 28.88 -7.67
N ALA A 21 11.46 28.03 -8.63
CA ALA A 21 10.63 26.93 -9.07
C ALA A 21 10.50 25.91 -7.93
N PRO A 22 9.29 25.56 -7.50
CA PRO A 22 9.13 24.50 -6.50
C PRO A 22 9.48 23.13 -7.12
N ASP A 23 10.05 22.24 -6.33
CA ASP A 23 10.30 20.86 -6.77
C ASP A 23 8.99 20.11 -6.94
N LEU A 24 8.00 20.39 -6.08
CA LEU A 24 6.69 19.75 -6.08
C LEU A 24 5.58 20.75 -5.77
N GLY A 25 4.45 20.63 -6.49
CA GLY A 25 3.22 21.34 -6.25
C GLY A 25 2.15 20.45 -5.63
N LEU A 26 1.60 20.82 -4.46
CA LEU A 26 0.41 20.17 -3.88
C LEU A 26 -0.84 20.96 -4.28
N VAL A 27 -1.64 20.42 -5.22
CA VAL A 27 -2.76 21.13 -5.85
C VAL A 27 -4.06 20.83 -5.09
N LEU A 28 -4.47 21.78 -4.24
CA LEU A 28 -5.63 21.69 -3.34
C LEU A 28 -6.79 22.61 -3.80
N VAL A 29 -7.02 22.69 -5.09
CA VAL A 29 -8.11 23.51 -5.67
C VAL A 29 -9.17 22.64 -6.31
N GLY A 30 -10.40 23.17 -6.47
CA GLY A 30 -11.47 22.44 -7.16
C GLY A 30 -11.14 22.15 -8.62
N ALA A 31 -11.73 21.09 -9.18
CA ALA A 31 -11.44 20.56 -10.52
C ALA A 31 -11.39 21.60 -11.65
N ASN A 32 -12.26 22.61 -11.58
CA ASN A 32 -12.35 23.70 -12.56
C ASN A 32 -11.14 24.66 -12.55
N ARG A 33 -10.28 24.58 -11.56
CA ARG A 33 -9.06 25.42 -11.43
C ARG A 33 -7.77 24.62 -11.51
N VAL A 34 -7.87 23.28 -11.51
CA VAL A 34 -6.67 22.40 -11.50
C VAL A 34 -5.82 22.62 -12.73
N ILE A 35 -6.41 22.66 -13.94
CA ILE A 35 -5.66 22.75 -15.20
C ILE A 35 -4.86 24.04 -15.28
N ASP A 36 -5.47 25.16 -14.84
CA ASP A 36 -4.76 26.44 -14.80
C ASP A 36 -3.62 26.44 -13.76
N ALA A 37 -3.86 25.91 -12.55
CA ALA A 37 -2.83 25.78 -11.53
C ALA A 37 -1.66 24.91 -11.99
N VAL A 38 -1.95 23.80 -12.67
CA VAL A 38 -0.94 22.87 -13.22
C VAL A 38 -0.12 23.56 -14.31
N ARG A 39 -0.76 24.30 -15.20
CA ARG A 39 -0.08 25.09 -16.25
C ARG A 39 0.87 26.13 -15.64
N GLN A 40 0.42 26.85 -14.62
CA GLN A 40 1.28 27.82 -13.90
C GLN A 40 2.49 27.17 -13.27
N LEU A 41 2.32 26.00 -12.63
CA LEU A 41 3.43 25.23 -12.03
C LEU A 41 4.40 24.73 -13.11
N ALA A 42 3.88 24.18 -14.23
CA ALA A 42 4.70 23.73 -15.33
C ALA A 42 5.50 24.87 -15.97
N ASP A 43 4.84 26.02 -16.25
CA ASP A 43 5.48 27.23 -16.77
C ASP A 43 6.60 27.73 -15.84
N ARG A 44 6.43 27.52 -14.52
CA ARG A 44 7.45 27.89 -13.52
C ARG A 44 8.62 26.92 -13.46
N GLY A 45 8.48 25.73 -14.06
CA GLY A 45 9.52 24.69 -14.09
C GLY A 45 9.45 23.70 -12.94
N THR A 46 8.29 23.55 -12.29
CA THR A 46 8.00 22.51 -11.26
C THR A 46 8.19 21.13 -11.86
N LYS A 47 8.78 20.20 -11.08
CA LYS A 47 9.11 18.85 -11.56
C LYS A 47 7.97 17.86 -11.40
N ALA A 48 7.14 18.01 -10.37
CA ALA A 48 6.03 17.12 -10.08
C ALA A 48 4.86 17.86 -9.43
N ALA A 49 3.65 17.32 -9.59
CA ALA A 49 2.48 17.80 -8.84
C ALA A 49 1.62 16.64 -8.36
N ILE A 50 1.04 16.83 -7.17
CA ILE A 50 0.04 15.94 -6.58
C ILE A 50 -1.32 16.63 -6.69
N ILE A 51 -2.29 15.97 -7.33
CA ILE A 51 -3.60 16.57 -7.62
C ILE A 51 -4.69 15.82 -6.84
N LEU A 52 -5.21 16.46 -5.79
CA LEU A 52 -6.20 15.84 -4.91
C LEU A 52 -7.60 15.85 -5.51
N ALA A 53 -7.92 16.83 -6.33
CA ALA A 53 -9.27 17.02 -6.87
C ALA A 53 -9.74 15.80 -7.66
N SER A 54 -10.99 15.40 -7.43
CA SER A 54 -11.78 14.50 -8.28
C SER A 54 -12.48 15.26 -9.41
N GLY A 55 -13.21 14.55 -10.27
CA GLY A 55 -13.94 15.13 -11.41
C GLY A 55 -13.16 15.02 -12.73
N PHE A 56 -12.32 14.01 -12.83
CA PHE A 56 -11.51 13.65 -13.98
C PHE A 56 -11.91 12.30 -14.57
N GLY A 57 -10.99 11.46 -14.97
CA GLY A 57 -11.24 10.22 -15.68
C GLY A 57 -12.24 9.25 -15.05
N GLU A 58 -12.44 9.33 -13.74
CA GLU A 58 -13.41 8.53 -12.99
C GLU A 58 -14.87 8.95 -13.24
N THR A 59 -15.11 10.16 -13.77
CA THR A 59 -16.47 10.69 -13.98
C THR A 59 -17.01 10.50 -15.41
N GLY A 60 -16.41 9.59 -16.19
CA GLY A 60 -16.88 9.27 -17.54
C GLY A 60 -16.20 10.06 -18.64
N GLU A 61 -16.87 10.28 -19.77
CA GLU A 61 -16.26 10.81 -21.00
C GLU A 61 -15.75 12.24 -20.84
N GLU A 62 -16.55 13.13 -20.26
CA GLU A 62 -16.14 14.51 -20.00
C GLU A 62 -14.95 14.59 -19.04
N GLY A 63 -14.94 13.72 -18.02
CA GLY A 63 -13.83 13.62 -17.08
C GLY A 63 -12.55 13.11 -17.75
N ARG A 64 -12.66 12.15 -18.68
CA ARG A 64 -11.50 11.68 -19.46
C ARG A 64 -10.94 12.79 -20.36
N ALA A 65 -11.80 13.57 -21.00
CA ALA A 65 -11.37 14.72 -21.79
C ALA A 65 -10.64 15.76 -20.94
N ARG A 66 -11.16 16.07 -19.76
CA ARG A 66 -10.52 16.98 -18.78
C ARG A 66 -9.17 16.43 -18.29
N GLN A 67 -9.05 15.12 -18.07
CA GLN A 67 -7.79 14.49 -17.69
C GLN A 67 -6.75 14.57 -18.82
N ALA A 68 -7.15 14.42 -20.05
CA ALA A 68 -6.26 14.60 -21.21
C ALA A 68 -5.78 16.06 -21.34
N GLU A 69 -6.66 17.04 -21.10
CA GLU A 69 -6.28 18.46 -21.06
C GLU A 69 -5.31 18.75 -19.91
N LEU A 70 -5.52 18.14 -18.72
CA LEU A 70 -4.62 18.21 -17.58
C LEU A 70 -3.22 17.74 -17.96
N MET A 71 -3.10 16.58 -18.60
CA MET A 71 -1.79 16.04 -19.04
C MET A 71 -1.12 16.93 -20.08
N THR A 72 -1.90 17.53 -20.98
CA THR A 72 -1.39 18.52 -21.94
C THR A 72 -0.83 19.75 -21.22
N ALA A 73 -1.52 20.23 -20.17
CA ALA A 73 -1.09 21.39 -19.38
C ALA A 73 0.15 21.09 -18.51
N ALA A 74 0.31 19.83 -18.07
CA ALA A 74 1.46 19.39 -17.27
C ALA A 74 2.76 19.31 -18.10
N GLY A 75 2.66 19.03 -19.41
CA GLY A 75 3.84 18.82 -20.26
C GLY A 75 4.74 17.71 -19.71
N ASP A 76 6.00 18.03 -19.39
CA ASP A 76 6.98 17.09 -18.82
C ASP A 76 6.89 16.95 -17.28
N MET A 77 6.05 17.74 -16.61
CA MET A 77 5.86 17.67 -15.16
C MET A 77 5.13 16.39 -14.80
N ARG A 78 5.70 15.61 -13.85
CA ARG A 78 5.10 14.34 -13.40
C ARG A 78 3.88 14.59 -12.52
N ILE A 79 2.84 13.77 -12.70
CA ILE A 79 1.56 13.94 -12.01
C ILE A 79 1.21 12.70 -11.17
N LEU A 80 1.01 12.89 -9.86
CA LEU A 80 0.36 11.90 -8.99
C LEU A 80 -1.14 12.24 -8.86
N GLY A 81 -1.98 11.27 -9.20
CA GLY A 81 -3.43 11.46 -9.26
C GLY A 81 -3.93 11.66 -10.70
N PRO A 82 -4.94 12.52 -10.96
CA PRO A 82 -5.81 13.23 -9.98
C PRO A 82 -6.63 12.27 -9.11
N ASN A 83 -7.53 12.81 -8.28
CA ASN A 83 -8.38 12.03 -7.39
C ASN A 83 -7.57 11.17 -6.41
N THR A 84 -6.53 11.74 -5.83
CA THR A 84 -5.68 11.10 -4.82
C THR A 84 -5.78 11.80 -3.47
N ILE A 85 -5.41 11.12 -2.40
CA ILE A 85 -5.16 11.73 -1.09
C ILE A 85 -3.67 12.06 -0.88
N GLY A 86 -2.83 11.82 -1.90
CA GLY A 86 -1.42 12.14 -1.87
C GLY A 86 -0.51 10.99 -1.42
N LEU A 87 0.65 11.36 -0.88
CA LEU A 87 1.64 10.42 -0.39
C LEU A 87 2.23 10.87 0.97
N VAL A 88 2.72 9.88 1.70
CA VAL A 88 3.47 10.10 2.94
C VAL A 88 4.75 9.25 2.90
N ASN A 89 5.88 9.88 3.16
CA ASN A 89 7.15 9.22 3.36
C ASN A 89 7.49 9.32 4.85
N LEU A 90 7.21 8.26 5.59
CA LEU A 90 7.42 8.23 7.05
C LEU A 90 8.90 8.14 7.42
N THR A 91 9.73 7.60 6.55
CA THR A 91 11.18 7.50 6.75
C THR A 91 11.83 8.89 6.84
N ASP A 92 11.43 9.78 5.95
CA ASP A 92 12.02 11.13 5.85
C ASP A 92 11.12 12.23 6.45
N GLY A 93 9.98 11.85 7.04
CA GLY A 93 9.04 12.78 7.66
C GLY A 93 8.31 13.69 6.67
N ILE A 94 8.15 13.26 5.40
CA ILE A 94 7.51 14.05 4.35
C ILE A 94 6.01 13.71 4.27
N MET A 95 5.16 14.67 4.58
CA MET A 95 3.69 14.53 4.65
C MET A 95 3.04 15.35 3.53
N LEU A 96 2.77 14.73 2.38
CA LEU A 96 2.15 15.35 1.21
C LEU A 96 0.75 14.75 0.97
N SER A 97 -0.07 14.83 1.99
CA SER A 97 -1.42 14.23 2.00
C SER A 97 -2.43 15.17 2.68
N ALA A 98 -3.67 15.13 2.22
CA ALA A 98 -4.80 15.81 2.84
C ALA A 98 -5.84 14.81 3.38
N SER A 99 -5.43 13.61 3.75
CA SER A 99 -6.32 12.63 4.38
C SER A 99 -6.57 12.97 5.84
N GLY A 100 -7.82 12.90 6.31
CA GLY A 100 -8.15 12.99 7.74
C GLY A 100 -7.51 11.89 8.58
N ALA A 101 -7.08 10.77 7.97
CA ALA A 101 -6.28 9.76 8.67
C ALA A 101 -4.90 10.29 9.12
N MET A 102 -4.45 11.43 8.57
CA MET A 102 -3.21 12.10 8.99
C MET A 102 -3.36 12.92 10.28
N GLU A 103 -4.57 13.07 10.81
CA GLU A 103 -4.83 13.72 12.11
C GLU A 103 -4.55 12.80 13.31
N MET A 104 -4.09 11.57 13.04
CA MET A 104 -3.69 10.63 14.10
C MET A 104 -2.47 11.18 14.84
N ALA A 105 -2.48 10.99 16.17
CA ALA A 105 -1.45 11.53 17.04
C ALA A 105 -0.05 10.91 16.81
N GLU A 106 -0.02 9.65 16.33
CA GLU A 106 1.23 8.90 16.12
C GLU A 106 1.15 8.05 14.85
N PHE A 107 2.23 8.06 14.08
CA PHE A 107 2.44 7.18 12.94
C PHE A 107 3.57 6.19 13.26
N ASN A 108 3.30 4.92 13.11
CA ASN A 108 4.34 3.91 13.24
C ASN A 108 5.21 3.92 11.98
N SER A 109 6.45 4.36 12.11
CA SER A 109 7.46 4.14 11.07
C SER A 109 7.84 2.66 11.04
N GLY A 110 8.08 2.13 9.85
CA GLY A 110 8.42 0.72 9.62
C GLY A 110 8.99 0.52 8.22
N ASN A 111 8.95 -0.70 7.74
CA ASN A 111 9.62 -1.13 6.50
C ASN A 111 8.64 -1.67 5.43
N ILE A 112 7.37 -1.32 5.52
CA ILE A 112 6.35 -1.68 4.53
C ILE A 112 6.00 -0.46 3.69
N ALA A 113 6.13 -0.53 2.36
CA ALA A 113 5.55 0.44 1.46
C ALA A 113 4.12 0.01 1.09
N LEU A 114 3.14 0.84 1.39
CA LEU A 114 1.74 0.61 1.02
C LEU A 114 1.35 1.53 -0.14
N ILE A 115 1.02 0.92 -1.28
CA ILE A 115 0.59 1.62 -2.49
C ILE A 115 -0.87 1.24 -2.77
N SER A 116 -1.74 2.22 -2.88
CA SER A 116 -3.18 2.01 -3.04
C SER A 116 -3.74 2.86 -4.18
N GLN A 117 -4.54 2.27 -5.06
CA GLN A 117 -5.31 3.03 -6.05
C GLN A 117 -6.47 3.80 -5.40
N SER A 118 -6.91 3.38 -4.22
CA SER A 118 -8.00 4.04 -3.47
C SER A 118 -7.48 4.82 -2.27
N GLY A 119 -7.74 6.12 -2.25
CA GLY A 119 -7.40 6.99 -1.13
C GLY A 119 -8.12 6.63 0.17
N GLY A 120 -9.44 6.35 0.10
CA GLY A 120 -10.24 5.96 1.27
C GLY A 120 -9.75 4.64 1.91
N ILE A 121 -9.34 3.70 1.08
CA ILE A 121 -8.78 2.43 1.52
C ILE A 121 -7.43 2.62 2.19
N LEU A 122 -6.56 3.48 1.65
CA LEU A 122 -5.27 3.79 2.26
C LEU A 122 -5.46 4.33 3.69
N GLY A 123 -6.38 5.27 3.89
CA GLY A 123 -6.70 5.82 5.21
C GLY A 123 -7.23 4.75 6.19
N SER A 124 -8.09 3.84 5.70
CA SER A 124 -8.61 2.73 6.49
C SER A 124 -7.53 1.75 6.90
N LEU A 125 -6.60 1.41 6.00
CA LEU A 125 -5.47 0.53 6.29
C LEU A 125 -4.52 1.17 7.30
N LEU A 126 -4.22 2.45 7.16
CA LEU A 126 -3.37 3.19 8.09
C LEU A 126 -3.96 3.17 9.52
N SER A 127 -5.24 3.48 9.66
CA SER A 127 -5.92 3.46 10.96
C SER A 127 -5.90 2.06 11.62
N ARG A 128 -6.14 1.00 10.83
CA ARG A 128 -6.08 -0.39 11.33
C ARG A 128 -4.66 -0.81 11.72
N ALA A 129 -3.67 -0.41 10.96
CA ALA A 129 -2.27 -0.73 11.19
C ALA A 129 -1.75 -0.09 12.48
N ALA A 130 -2.13 1.17 12.75
CA ALA A 130 -1.74 1.89 13.96
C ALA A 130 -2.17 1.17 15.23
N GLY A 131 -3.44 0.69 15.30
CA GLY A 131 -3.95 -0.08 16.44
C GLY A 131 -3.28 -1.45 16.64
N ARG A 132 -2.45 -1.89 15.68
CA ARG A 132 -1.77 -3.19 15.67
C ARG A 132 -0.24 -3.07 15.73
N GLY A 133 0.28 -1.85 15.87
CA GLY A 133 1.72 -1.59 15.89
C GLY A 133 2.44 -1.85 14.55
N ILE A 134 1.69 -1.92 13.42
CA ILE A 134 2.26 -2.12 12.09
C ILE A 134 2.74 -0.77 11.56
N GLY A 135 4.02 -0.67 11.19
CA GLY A 135 4.63 0.53 10.67
C GLY A 135 4.85 0.49 9.16
N PHE A 136 4.88 1.68 8.56
CA PHE A 136 5.12 1.86 7.14
C PHE A 136 6.38 2.70 6.89
N SER A 137 7.05 2.46 5.76
CA SER A 137 8.07 3.34 5.21
C SER A 137 7.43 4.44 4.36
N LYS A 138 6.55 4.03 3.48
CA LYS A 138 5.85 4.89 2.52
C LYS A 138 4.38 4.52 2.43
N LEU A 139 3.55 5.54 2.21
CA LEU A 139 2.12 5.41 1.91
C LEU A 139 1.83 6.21 0.65
N VAL A 140 1.30 5.59 -0.39
CA VAL A 140 1.00 6.27 -1.66
C VAL A 140 -0.42 5.95 -2.10
N ALA A 141 -1.22 6.98 -2.35
CA ALA A 141 -2.47 6.84 -3.07
C ALA A 141 -2.26 7.27 -4.52
N THR A 142 -2.42 6.36 -5.48
CA THR A 142 -2.17 6.69 -6.89
C THR A 142 -3.35 7.39 -7.56
N GLY A 143 -4.58 7.18 -7.06
CA GLY A 143 -5.80 7.77 -7.62
C GLY A 143 -6.07 7.32 -9.05
N ASN A 144 -6.37 8.26 -9.94
CA ASN A 144 -6.71 7.95 -11.33
C ASN A 144 -5.53 7.47 -12.19
N GLU A 145 -4.30 7.61 -11.73
CA GLU A 145 -3.10 7.22 -12.48
C GLU A 145 -3.05 7.85 -13.89
N ALA A 146 -3.16 9.17 -13.94
CA ALA A 146 -3.11 9.89 -15.23
C ALA A 146 -1.70 9.86 -15.85
N ASP A 147 -0.66 9.84 -14.99
CA ASP A 147 0.76 9.69 -15.33
C ASP A 147 1.41 8.63 -14.46
N LEU A 148 1.71 8.97 -13.19
CA LEU A 148 2.33 8.02 -12.26
C LEU A 148 1.34 6.93 -11.85
N ASP A 149 1.72 5.67 -12.08
CA ASP A 149 0.93 4.50 -11.73
C ASP A 149 1.60 3.62 -10.67
N VAL A 150 0.98 2.51 -10.32
CA VAL A 150 1.53 1.54 -9.35
C VAL A 150 2.91 1.02 -9.77
N ALA A 151 3.17 0.86 -11.08
CA ALA A 151 4.46 0.36 -11.56
C ALA A 151 5.61 1.35 -11.29
N ASP A 152 5.35 2.65 -11.37
CA ASP A 152 6.34 3.69 -11.03
C ASP A 152 6.75 3.59 -9.56
N PHE A 153 5.78 3.43 -8.65
CA PHE A 153 6.05 3.29 -7.21
C PHE A 153 6.66 1.95 -6.83
N LEU A 154 6.32 0.86 -7.54
CA LEU A 154 7.05 -0.40 -7.43
C LEU A 154 8.53 -0.21 -7.83
N ASN A 155 8.80 0.47 -8.93
CA ASN A 155 10.16 0.77 -9.35
C ASN A 155 10.91 1.63 -8.32
N ALA A 156 10.26 2.63 -7.73
CA ALA A 156 10.85 3.44 -6.67
C ALA A 156 11.18 2.62 -5.41
N ALA A 157 10.38 1.60 -5.10
CA ALA A 157 10.64 0.72 -3.96
C ALA A 157 11.87 -0.20 -4.14
N VAL A 158 12.36 -0.40 -5.37
CA VAL A 158 13.57 -1.22 -5.62
C VAL A 158 14.77 -0.68 -4.89
N ASP A 159 14.99 0.64 -5.01
CA ASP A 159 16.18 1.34 -4.52
C ASP A 159 15.93 2.00 -3.14
N ASP A 160 14.78 1.77 -2.51
CA ASP A 160 14.43 2.33 -1.20
C ASP A 160 14.88 1.39 -0.06
N ASP A 161 16.02 1.68 0.55
CA ASP A 161 16.58 0.88 1.65
C ASP A 161 15.68 0.80 2.90
N ALA A 162 14.72 1.72 3.04
CA ALA A 162 13.77 1.72 4.15
C ALA A 162 12.57 0.79 3.92
N THR A 163 12.42 0.23 2.70
CA THR A 163 11.32 -0.66 2.34
C THR A 163 11.81 -2.08 2.14
N ASP A 164 11.29 -3.02 2.95
CA ASP A 164 11.57 -4.46 2.82
C ASP A 164 10.42 -5.22 2.16
N VAL A 165 9.19 -4.73 2.27
CA VAL A 165 7.98 -5.37 1.73
C VAL A 165 7.10 -4.33 1.06
N VAL A 166 6.50 -4.70 -0.08
CA VAL A 166 5.51 -3.83 -0.75
C VAL A 166 4.12 -4.46 -0.65
N ALA A 167 3.16 -3.67 -0.15
CA ALA A 167 1.74 -4.02 -0.08
C ALA A 167 0.97 -3.19 -1.12
N LEU A 168 0.15 -3.86 -1.94
CA LEU A 168 -0.61 -3.25 -3.03
C LEU A 168 -2.11 -3.44 -2.84
N TYR A 169 -2.88 -2.36 -2.89
CA TYR A 169 -4.33 -2.41 -3.10
C TYR A 169 -4.63 -2.04 -4.55
N LEU A 170 -5.13 -3.01 -5.33
CA LEU A 170 -5.34 -2.86 -6.76
C LEU A 170 -6.81 -2.99 -7.17
N GLU A 171 -7.27 -2.05 -7.96
CA GLU A 171 -8.55 -2.07 -8.68
C GLU A 171 -8.34 -2.55 -10.13
N THR A 172 -7.27 -2.10 -10.77
CA THR A 172 -6.88 -2.51 -12.12
C THR A 172 -5.38 -2.36 -12.33
N ILE A 173 -4.84 -2.99 -13.37
CA ILE A 173 -3.47 -2.76 -13.86
C ILE A 173 -3.60 -2.13 -15.24
N ARG A 174 -3.23 -0.85 -15.38
CA ARG A 174 -3.37 -0.09 -16.63
C ARG A 174 -2.35 -0.54 -17.68
N ASN A 175 -1.10 -0.69 -17.27
CA ASN A 175 -0.01 -1.14 -18.12
C ASN A 175 0.60 -2.42 -17.55
N THR A 176 0.19 -3.56 -18.11
CA THR A 176 0.62 -4.89 -17.64
C THR A 176 2.11 -5.14 -17.87
N ASP A 177 2.73 -4.56 -18.89
CA ASP A 177 4.14 -4.76 -19.18
C ASP A 177 5.03 -3.96 -18.23
N SER A 178 4.69 -2.69 -17.97
CA SER A 178 5.37 -1.87 -16.96
C SER A 178 5.24 -2.48 -15.56
N PHE A 179 4.03 -2.92 -15.18
CA PHE A 179 3.80 -3.59 -13.90
C PHE A 179 4.62 -4.89 -13.78
N ARG A 180 4.65 -5.71 -14.83
CA ARG A 180 5.43 -6.97 -14.86
C ARG A 180 6.92 -6.70 -14.67
N GLN A 181 7.46 -5.70 -15.35
CA GLN A 181 8.87 -5.33 -15.25
C GLN A 181 9.20 -4.81 -13.85
N ALA A 182 8.40 -3.90 -13.32
CA ALA A 182 8.58 -3.34 -11.99
C ALA A 182 8.50 -4.41 -10.89
N ALA A 183 7.49 -5.28 -10.95
CA ALA A 183 7.33 -6.38 -9.99
C ALA A 183 8.53 -7.33 -10.00
N ARG A 184 9.03 -7.71 -11.19
CA ARG A 184 10.24 -8.55 -11.30
C ARG A 184 11.46 -7.88 -10.68
N ARG A 185 11.64 -6.58 -10.86
CA ARG A 185 12.77 -5.84 -10.28
C ARG A 185 12.69 -5.82 -8.75
N VAL A 186 11.53 -5.54 -8.18
CA VAL A 186 11.30 -5.51 -6.73
C VAL A 186 11.56 -6.89 -6.12
N LEU A 187 11.01 -7.95 -6.73
CA LEU A 187 11.19 -9.33 -6.26
C LEU A 187 12.65 -9.78 -6.41
N ALA A 188 13.36 -9.40 -7.48
CA ALA A 188 14.78 -9.67 -7.67
C ALA A 188 15.65 -8.94 -6.65
N ALA A 189 15.21 -7.78 -6.13
CA ALA A 189 15.83 -7.08 -5.01
C ALA A 189 15.56 -7.75 -3.65
N GLY A 190 14.84 -8.88 -3.63
CA GLY A 190 14.53 -9.64 -2.42
C GLY A 190 13.38 -9.07 -1.60
N LYS A 191 12.60 -8.13 -2.16
CA LYS A 191 11.46 -7.47 -1.51
C LYS A 191 10.16 -8.14 -1.94
N PRO A 192 9.47 -8.89 -1.06
CA PRO A 192 8.19 -9.49 -1.37
C PRO A 192 7.12 -8.45 -1.72
N VAL A 193 6.24 -8.82 -2.66
CA VAL A 193 5.07 -8.02 -3.04
C VAL A 193 3.82 -8.77 -2.64
N VAL A 194 2.95 -8.11 -1.87
CA VAL A 194 1.64 -8.63 -1.44
C VAL A 194 0.56 -7.80 -2.09
N VAL A 195 -0.40 -8.44 -2.74
CA VAL A 195 -1.48 -7.75 -3.45
C VAL A 195 -2.85 -8.15 -2.96
N TYR A 196 -3.70 -7.17 -2.67
CA TYR A 196 -5.15 -7.37 -2.56
C TYR A 196 -5.82 -6.77 -3.79
N LYS A 197 -6.34 -7.64 -4.67
CA LYS A 197 -7.03 -7.26 -5.90
C LYS A 197 -8.54 -7.32 -5.67
N VAL A 198 -9.23 -6.19 -5.87
CA VAL A 198 -10.70 -6.13 -5.78
C VAL A 198 -11.38 -6.49 -7.11
N GLY A 199 -12.68 -6.72 -7.08
CA GLY A 199 -13.45 -7.12 -8.25
C GLY A 199 -13.30 -8.59 -8.58
N ARG A 200 -13.17 -9.45 -7.56
CA ARG A 200 -12.99 -10.92 -7.69
C ARG A 200 -14.28 -11.66 -8.07
N SER A 201 -15.42 -11.23 -7.54
CA SER A 201 -16.72 -11.78 -7.88
C SER A 201 -17.38 -10.96 -8.98
N GLU A 202 -18.39 -11.54 -9.65
CA GLU A 202 -19.16 -10.80 -10.66
C GLU A 202 -19.77 -9.50 -10.10
N SER A 203 -20.31 -9.54 -8.88
CA SER A 203 -20.84 -8.35 -8.21
C SER A 203 -19.76 -7.35 -7.87
N GLY A 204 -18.59 -7.81 -7.38
CA GLY A 204 -17.43 -6.98 -7.11
C GLY A 204 -16.84 -6.35 -8.37
N ALA A 205 -16.79 -7.09 -9.46
CA ALA A 205 -16.35 -6.58 -10.76
C ALA A 205 -17.28 -5.47 -11.29
N LYS A 206 -18.60 -5.66 -11.20
CA LYS A 206 -19.58 -4.62 -11.57
C LYS A 206 -19.42 -3.36 -10.70
N ALA A 207 -19.22 -3.53 -9.39
CA ALA A 207 -18.98 -2.39 -8.48
C ALA A 207 -17.67 -1.65 -8.81
N ALA A 208 -16.58 -2.38 -9.07
CA ALA A 208 -15.30 -1.80 -9.45
C ALA A 208 -15.40 -1.00 -10.76
N VAL A 209 -16.03 -1.55 -11.80
CA VAL A 209 -16.27 -0.85 -13.08
C VAL A 209 -17.06 0.43 -12.87
N SER A 210 -18.11 0.40 -12.03
CA SER A 210 -18.92 1.58 -11.72
C SER A 210 -18.13 2.67 -10.98
N HIS A 211 -17.15 2.28 -10.18
CA HIS A 211 -16.34 3.20 -9.37
C HIS A 211 -15.14 3.78 -10.14
N THR A 212 -14.48 2.97 -10.97
CA THR A 212 -13.21 3.35 -11.63
C THR A 212 -13.37 3.64 -13.13
N GLY A 213 -14.48 3.24 -13.72
CA GLY A 213 -14.69 3.28 -15.17
C GLY A 213 -13.79 2.31 -15.96
N ALA A 214 -13.01 1.47 -15.27
CA ALA A 214 -12.11 0.50 -15.89
C ALA A 214 -12.76 -0.89 -15.96
N LEU A 215 -12.57 -1.61 -17.07
CA LEU A 215 -13.02 -3.00 -17.20
C LEU A 215 -12.25 -3.90 -16.22
N ALA A 216 -12.99 -4.61 -15.35
CA ALA A 216 -12.40 -5.66 -14.53
C ALA A 216 -12.13 -6.88 -15.42
N GLY A 217 -10.87 -7.31 -15.52
CA GLY A 217 -10.52 -8.59 -16.11
C GLY A 217 -11.01 -9.77 -15.27
N ALA A 218 -11.05 -10.97 -15.86
CA ALA A 218 -11.40 -12.18 -15.14
C ALA A 218 -10.42 -12.43 -13.98
N ASP A 219 -10.93 -12.79 -12.81
CA ASP A 219 -10.11 -12.95 -11.58
C ASP A 219 -9.04 -14.04 -11.73
N GLU A 220 -9.34 -15.10 -12.47
CA GLU A 220 -8.43 -16.21 -12.76
C GLU A 220 -7.20 -15.75 -13.56
N VAL A 221 -7.37 -14.76 -14.44
CA VAL A 221 -6.26 -14.18 -15.22
C VAL A 221 -5.32 -13.39 -14.31
N TYR A 222 -5.87 -12.60 -13.37
CA TYR A 222 -5.06 -11.91 -12.36
C TYR A 222 -4.35 -12.90 -11.45
N ASP A 223 -5.02 -13.97 -11.03
CA ASP A 223 -4.43 -15.01 -10.19
C ASP A 223 -3.24 -15.69 -10.88
N ALA A 224 -3.44 -16.13 -12.12
CA ALA A 224 -2.37 -16.71 -12.93
C ALA A 224 -1.20 -15.72 -13.14
N PHE A 225 -1.49 -14.45 -13.38
CA PHE A 225 -0.50 -13.40 -13.60
C PHE A 225 0.34 -13.14 -12.32
N PHE A 226 -0.30 -13.02 -11.16
CA PHE A 226 0.39 -12.82 -9.89
C PHE A 226 1.22 -14.05 -9.51
N ASN A 227 0.67 -15.26 -9.67
CA ASN A 227 1.38 -16.51 -9.44
C ASN A 227 2.63 -16.63 -10.34
N GLN A 228 2.52 -16.30 -11.63
CA GLN A 228 3.64 -16.33 -12.57
C GLN A 228 4.76 -15.37 -12.16
N LEU A 229 4.43 -14.26 -11.52
CA LEU A 229 5.40 -13.28 -11.04
C LEU A 229 5.98 -13.61 -9.66
N GLY A 230 5.35 -14.51 -8.89
CA GLY A 230 5.72 -14.76 -7.51
C GLY A 230 5.18 -13.71 -6.53
N ILE A 231 4.14 -12.98 -6.92
CA ILE A 231 3.43 -12.02 -6.07
C ILE A 231 2.48 -12.78 -5.15
N ILE A 232 2.49 -12.47 -3.87
CA ILE A 232 1.61 -13.08 -2.87
C ILE A 232 0.24 -12.41 -2.94
N ARG A 233 -0.81 -13.21 -3.16
CA ARG A 233 -2.17 -12.69 -3.20
C ARG A 233 -2.83 -12.77 -1.83
N ALA A 234 -3.22 -11.62 -1.28
CA ALA A 234 -4.02 -11.51 -0.06
C ALA A 234 -5.46 -11.99 -0.33
N GLY A 235 -5.97 -12.90 0.48
CA GLY A 235 -7.32 -13.46 0.36
C GLY A 235 -8.39 -12.53 0.93
N THR A 236 -8.07 -11.85 2.02
CA THR A 236 -8.93 -10.91 2.73
C THR A 236 -8.28 -9.52 2.84
N PHE A 237 -9.10 -8.54 3.19
CA PHE A 237 -8.60 -7.18 3.42
C PHE A 237 -7.61 -7.10 4.62
N ASN A 238 -7.79 -7.96 5.63
CA ASN A 238 -6.87 -8.02 6.75
C ASN A 238 -5.52 -8.62 6.36
N ASP A 239 -5.50 -9.60 5.46
CA ASP A 239 -4.27 -10.23 4.97
C ASP A 239 -3.33 -9.21 4.30
N LEU A 240 -3.88 -8.10 3.77
CA LEU A 240 -3.07 -7.01 3.20
C LEU A 240 -2.24 -6.26 4.27
N LEU A 241 -2.54 -6.45 5.54
CA LEU A 241 -1.72 -5.97 6.67
C LEU A 241 -0.93 -7.11 7.32
N ASP A 242 -1.57 -8.26 7.52
CA ASP A 242 -1.00 -9.39 8.27
C ASP A 242 0.17 -10.03 7.54
N ILE A 243 0.01 -10.29 6.24
CA ILE A 243 1.09 -10.91 5.43
C ILE A 243 2.31 -9.98 5.33
N PRO A 244 2.17 -8.69 4.93
CA PRO A 244 3.32 -7.78 4.92
C PRO A 244 3.97 -7.62 6.29
N ALA A 245 3.20 -7.53 7.39
CA ALA A 245 3.75 -7.41 8.73
C ALA A 245 4.58 -8.64 9.14
N ALA A 246 4.13 -9.84 8.79
CA ALA A 246 4.88 -11.07 9.03
C ALA A 246 6.18 -11.11 8.21
N LEU A 247 6.12 -10.76 6.92
CA LEU A 247 7.27 -10.73 6.02
C LEU A 247 8.30 -9.66 6.41
N ALA A 248 7.82 -8.50 6.88
CA ALA A 248 8.64 -7.36 7.31
C ALA A 248 9.52 -7.67 8.54
N THR A 249 9.26 -8.75 9.27
CA THR A 249 10.14 -9.20 10.35
C THR A 249 11.51 -9.68 9.86
N GLY A 250 11.66 -9.95 8.56
CA GLY A 250 12.87 -10.53 7.96
C GLY A 250 13.14 -11.98 8.36
N ARG A 251 12.32 -12.56 9.25
CA ARG A 251 12.49 -13.94 9.72
C ARG A 251 11.92 -14.91 8.70
N ARG A 252 12.77 -15.81 8.20
CA ARG A 252 12.37 -16.86 7.26
C ARG A 252 12.41 -18.21 7.95
N MET A 253 11.33 -18.96 7.81
CA MET A 253 11.32 -20.36 8.26
C MET A 253 12.33 -21.18 7.41
N GLN A 254 13.09 -22.05 8.08
CA GLN A 254 14.04 -22.96 7.42
C GLN A 254 13.38 -24.29 7.02
N GLY A 255 12.13 -24.49 7.40
CA GLY A 255 11.32 -25.69 7.13
C GLY A 255 9.85 -25.44 7.45
N ASN A 256 9.08 -26.53 7.54
CA ASN A 256 7.63 -26.47 7.79
C ASN A 256 7.25 -26.92 9.23
N ARG A 257 8.21 -27.06 10.15
CA ARG A 257 7.94 -27.50 11.52
C ARG A 257 7.76 -26.31 12.46
N ILE A 258 6.70 -26.35 13.25
CA ILE A 258 6.38 -25.32 14.27
C ILE A 258 6.17 -25.96 15.64
N ALA A 259 6.42 -25.19 16.68
CA ALA A 259 6.01 -25.48 18.05
C ALA A 259 4.96 -24.45 18.47
N ILE A 260 3.91 -24.91 19.14
CA ILE A 260 2.83 -24.06 19.66
C ILE A 260 2.82 -24.17 21.16
N VAL A 261 2.92 -23.02 21.85
CA VAL A 261 2.77 -22.88 23.27
C VAL A 261 1.65 -21.87 23.53
N THR A 262 0.66 -22.22 24.30
CA THR A 262 -0.50 -21.39 24.57
C THR A 262 -1.03 -21.64 25.97
N SER A 263 -1.76 -20.67 26.52
CA SER A 263 -2.41 -20.78 27.84
C SER A 263 -3.88 -21.25 27.75
N THR A 264 -4.34 -21.69 26.59
CA THR A 264 -5.72 -22.19 26.40
C THR A 264 -5.78 -23.32 25.39
N GLY A 265 -6.38 -24.46 25.77
CA GLY A 265 -6.55 -25.62 24.89
C GLY A 265 -7.39 -25.33 23.64
N GLY A 266 -8.37 -24.42 23.74
CA GLY A 266 -9.15 -23.99 22.58
C GLY A 266 -8.29 -23.26 21.54
N ALA A 267 -7.38 -22.40 21.95
CA ALA A 267 -6.43 -21.74 21.04
C ALA A 267 -5.45 -22.76 20.45
N ALA A 268 -4.94 -23.69 21.27
CA ALA A 268 -4.09 -24.78 20.80
C ALA A 268 -4.74 -25.54 19.62
N THR A 269 -6.00 -25.92 19.76
CA THR A 269 -6.74 -26.64 18.73
C THR A 269 -6.93 -25.83 17.45
N ILE A 270 -7.35 -24.57 17.57
CA ILE A 270 -7.56 -23.67 16.41
C ILE A 270 -6.26 -23.44 15.64
N ILE A 271 -5.16 -23.19 16.36
CA ILE A 271 -3.84 -22.94 15.73
C ILE A 271 -3.34 -24.22 15.06
N ALA A 272 -3.48 -25.38 15.74
CA ALA A 272 -3.05 -26.66 15.19
C ALA A 272 -3.82 -27.02 13.91
N ASP A 273 -5.13 -26.80 13.89
CA ASP A 273 -5.98 -27.03 12.72
C ASP A 273 -5.54 -26.16 11.53
N ASN A 274 -5.39 -24.85 11.76
CA ASN A 274 -4.93 -23.93 10.72
C ASN A 274 -3.52 -24.26 10.23
N ALA A 275 -2.60 -24.59 11.14
CA ALA A 275 -1.24 -24.99 10.79
C ALA A 275 -1.21 -26.25 9.92
N GLY A 276 -1.99 -27.27 10.28
CA GLY A 276 -2.14 -28.49 9.50
C GLY A 276 -2.72 -28.24 8.10
N LEU A 277 -3.75 -27.39 7.99
CA LEU A 277 -4.35 -26.98 6.71
C LEU A 277 -3.34 -26.21 5.81
N CYS A 278 -2.38 -25.49 6.42
CA CYS A 278 -1.29 -24.83 5.73
C CYS A 278 -0.10 -25.75 5.40
N GLY A 279 -0.15 -27.04 5.72
CA GLY A 279 0.93 -27.99 5.48
C GLY A 279 2.11 -27.85 6.45
N LEU A 280 1.89 -27.22 7.61
CA LEU A 280 2.88 -27.17 8.67
C LEU A 280 2.81 -28.44 9.53
N GLU A 281 3.96 -28.91 10.00
CA GLU A 281 4.12 -30.06 10.86
C GLU A 281 4.32 -29.63 12.32
N MET A 282 3.73 -30.38 13.25
CA MET A 282 3.82 -30.14 14.67
C MET A 282 4.37 -31.40 15.38
N PRO A 283 5.67 -31.72 15.19
CA PRO A 283 6.25 -32.86 15.86
C PRO A 283 6.26 -32.66 17.37
N ALA A 284 6.15 -33.75 18.12
CA ALA A 284 6.38 -33.72 19.56
C ALA A 284 7.83 -33.23 19.86
N PRO A 285 8.07 -32.62 21.03
CA PRO A 285 9.41 -32.27 21.46
C PRO A 285 10.34 -33.50 21.46
N ASP A 286 11.59 -33.31 21.09
CA ASP A 286 12.59 -34.35 21.26
C ASP A 286 12.84 -34.66 22.76
N PRO A 287 13.45 -35.81 23.11
CA PRO A 287 13.62 -36.23 24.48
C PRO A 287 14.37 -35.21 25.34
N ASP A 288 15.36 -34.53 24.81
CA ASP A 288 16.15 -33.53 25.56
C ASP A 288 15.34 -32.27 25.81
N THR A 289 14.62 -31.78 24.83
CA THR A 289 13.69 -30.65 24.97
C THR A 289 12.56 -30.98 25.95
N ALA A 290 11.97 -32.17 25.86
CA ALA A 290 10.94 -32.62 26.77
C ALA A 290 11.45 -32.72 28.21
N ALA A 291 12.71 -33.17 28.43
CA ALA A 291 13.33 -33.20 29.77
C ALA A 291 13.53 -31.79 30.33
N GLN A 292 13.98 -30.83 29.52
CA GLN A 292 14.13 -29.44 29.95
C GLN A 292 12.80 -28.80 30.27
N LEU A 293 11.76 -29.04 29.46
CA LEU A 293 10.40 -28.54 29.74
C LEU A 293 9.85 -29.10 31.06
N ARG A 294 10.05 -30.41 31.35
CA ARG A 294 9.62 -31.00 32.61
C ARG A 294 10.37 -30.40 33.82
N ALA A 295 11.62 -29.97 33.60
CA ALA A 295 12.42 -29.34 34.69
C ALA A 295 11.88 -27.94 35.09
N LEU A 296 10.98 -27.35 34.30
CA LEU A 296 10.32 -26.08 34.63
C LEU A 296 9.25 -26.22 35.73
N ASP A 297 8.91 -27.46 36.15
CA ASP A 297 7.95 -27.79 37.23
C ASP A 297 6.61 -27.05 37.09
N LEU A 298 6.07 -27.01 35.85
CA LEU A 298 4.78 -26.41 35.59
C LEU A 298 3.66 -27.36 35.97
N PRO A 299 2.75 -26.97 36.90
CA PRO A 299 1.66 -27.84 37.33
C PRO A 299 0.67 -28.08 36.20
N ASP A 300 0.16 -29.32 36.13
CA ASP A 300 -0.93 -29.76 35.26
C ASP A 300 -0.68 -29.60 33.73
N VAL A 301 0.60 -29.45 33.31
CA VAL A 301 0.96 -29.24 31.91
C VAL A 301 1.46 -30.55 31.27
N VAL A 302 0.89 -30.88 30.11
CA VAL A 302 1.38 -31.99 29.28
C VAL A 302 2.48 -31.48 28.36
N LEU A 303 3.75 -31.78 28.69
CA LEU A 303 4.93 -31.22 28.01
C LEU A 303 5.53 -32.12 26.92
N ASP A 304 4.94 -33.30 26.66
CA ASP A 304 5.45 -34.31 25.74
C ASP A 304 4.72 -34.23 24.38
N GLN A 305 3.87 -33.25 24.18
CA GLN A 305 3.07 -33.05 22.96
C GLN A 305 3.29 -31.68 22.36
N ASN A 306 2.81 -31.51 21.18
CA ASN A 306 2.72 -30.23 20.48
C ASN A 306 1.34 -30.14 19.80
N PRO A 307 0.50 -29.18 20.15
CA PRO A 307 0.70 -27.99 21.01
C PRO A 307 0.91 -28.29 22.51
N ILE A 308 1.65 -27.38 23.20
CA ILE A 308 1.79 -27.33 24.65
C ILE A 308 0.78 -26.30 25.17
N ASP A 309 -0.11 -26.77 26.10
CA ASP A 309 -1.08 -25.93 26.82
C ASP A 309 -0.56 -25.70 28.24
N VAL A 310 -0.29 -24.44 28.62
CA VAL A 310 0.33 -24.04 29.91
C VAL A 310 -0.56 -23.11 30.71
#